data_76439378cefee29315e875ac5c218dfb
#
_entry.id   76439378cefee29315e875ac5c218dfb
#
_cell.length_a   1.000
_cell.length_b   1.000
_cell.length_c   1.000
_cell.angle_alpha   90.00
_cell.angle_beta   90.00
_cell.angle_gamma   90.00
#
_symmetry.space_group_name_H-M   'P 1'
#
loop_
_entity.id
_entity.type
_entity.pdbx_description
1 polymer ?
#
loop_
_entity_poly.entity_id
_entity_poly.type
_entity_poly.pdbx_seq_one_letter_code
_entity_poly.pdbx_strand_id
1 'polypeptide(L)'
;TPERISITANAVNATKGGMGMQYVVQTIARTLTELRGEKSPAKLSELVTIENRYNPTLNYRHYMIPALMIILFILICGFLPALSIVGEKESGTIEQINVTPISRFMFILSKLVPYWIIGLFVVTVAMLVARLVYGLAPVGSIVAIYFGALLFILTISGFSLTIANFSETMQQTMFVMFFFIMTFMLMSGLLTPIDSMPVWAQRFTLILPPRYFVEVLRSVYLKGTTIAELWTNYAALGTFALIFNILAALTYK
;
A
#
# COMPACT_ATOMS: atom_id res chain seq x y z
N THR A 1 -24.88 36.46 -9.66
CA THR A 1 -24.46 35.03 -9.63
C THR A 1 -24.53 34.60 -8.18
N PRO A 2 -25.28 33.53 -7.83
CA PRO A 2 -25.29 33.04 -6.47
C PRO A 2 -23.87 32.58 -6.08
N GLU A 3 -23.33 33.10 -5.01
CA GLU A 3 -22.05 32.69 -4.45
C GLU A 3 -22.16 31.22 -4.04
N ARG A 4 -21.32 30.36 -4.63
CA ARG A 4 -21.27 28.93 -4.28
C ARG A 4 -20.19 28.75 -3.23
N ILE A 5 -20.55 28.20 -2.09
CA ILE A 5 -19.60 27.80 -1.06
C ILE A 5 -19.16 26.34 -1.38
N SER A 6 -17.86 26.13 -1.63
CA SER A 6 -17.30 24.82 -1.82
C SER A 6 -16.67 24.33 -0.53
N ILE A 7 -17.12 23.19 -0.03
CA ILE A 7 -16.58 22.54 1.17
C ILE A 7 -15.98 21.20 0.77
N THR A 8 -14.69 21.01 1.02
CA THR A 8 -13.99 19.78 0.68
C THR A 8 -13.74 18.99 1.97
N ALA A 9 -14.26 17.76 2.04
CA ALA A 9 -14.00 16.85 3.13
C ALA A 9 -13.11 15.69 2.67
N ASN A 10 -12.16 15.26 3.52
CA ASN A 10 -11.37 14.08 3.25
C ASN A 10 -12.21 12.81 3.51
N ALA A 11 -12.57 12.11 2.45
CA ALA A 11 -13.38 10.88 2.49
C ALA A 11 -12.54 9.59 2.42
N VAL A 12 -11.24 9.64 2.71
CA VAL A 12 -10.38 8.44 2.82
C VAL A 12 -10.93 7.48 3.86
N ASN A 13 -11.49 8.00 4.96
CA ASN A 13 -12.34 7.25 5.86
C ASN A 13 -13.81 7.55 5.51
N ALA A 14 -14.45 6.65 4.79
CA ALA A 14 -15.84 6.82 4.33
C ALA A 14 -16.82 7.12 5.48
N THR A 15 -16.64 6.49 6.65
CA THR A 15 -17.50 6.71 7.82
C THR A 15 -17.29 8.09 8.43
N LYS A 16 -16.05 8.50 8.69
CA LYS A 16 -15.74 9.83 9.24
C LYS A 16 -16.06 10.95 8.25
N GLY A 17 -15.69 10.74 6.97
CA GLY A 17 -16.00 11.69 5.91
C GLY A 17 -17.50 11.87 5.69
N GLY A 18 -18.25 10.77 5.69
CA GLY A 18 -19.71 10.78 5.54
C GLY A 18 -20.41 11.45 6.73
N MET A 19 -20.06 11.09 7.97
CA MET A 19 -20.60 11.74 9.15
C MET A 19 -20.22 13.23 9.21
N GLY A 20 -18.97 13.57 8.95
CA GLY A 20 -18.52 14.96 8.92
C GLY A 20 -19.29 15.79 7.91
N MET A 21 -19.49 15.26 6.70
CA MET A 21 -20.27 15.93 5.67
C MET A 21 -21.75 16.09 6.10
N GLN A 22 -22.36 15.08 6.72
CA GLN A 22 -23.72 15.18 7.24
C GLN A 22 -23.84 16.29 8.29
N TYR A 23 -22.90 16.39 9.23
CA TYR A 23 -22.91 17.47 10.23
C TYR A 23 -22.79 18.85 9.58
N VAL A 24 -21.90 19.01 8.62
CA VAL A 24 -21.73 20.28 7.88
C VAL A 24 -23.01 20.64 7.13
N VAL A 25 -23.60 19.69 6.39
CA VAL A 25 -24.86 19.89 5.66
C VAL A 25 -25.98 20.27 6.62
N GLN A 26 -26.13 19.57 7.75
CA GLN A 26 -27.15 19.90 8.75
C GLN A 26 -26.94 21.27 9.37
N THR A 27 -25.69 21.66 9.67
CA THR A 27 -25.38 22.97 10.23
C THR A 27 -25.74 24.08 9.25
N ILE A 28 -25.30 23.95 7.98
CA ILE A 28 -25.63 24.90 6.93
C ILE A 28 -27.13 24.98 6.73
N ALA A 29 -27.81 23.83 6.71
CA ALA A 29 -29.25 23.75 6.59
C ALA A 29 -29.97 24.53 7.72
N ARG A 30 -29.55 24.33 8.97
CA ARG A 30 -30.12 25.07 10.13
C ARG A 30 -29.89 26.56 10.02
N THR A 31 -28.65 26.98 9.75
CA THR A 31 -28.29 28.40 9.64
C THR A 31 -29.08 29.10 8.53
N LEU A 32 -29.23 28.45 7.38
CA LEU A 32 -30.02 29.00 6.26
C LEU A 32 -31.52 29.06 6.59
N THR A 33 -32.06 28.08 7.32
CA THR A 33 -33.44 28.09 7.78
C THR A 33 -33.69 29.23 8.76
N GLU A 34 -32.76 29.46 9.70
CA GLU A 34 -32.82 30.56 10.65
C GLU A 34 -32.76 31.94 9.99
N LEU A 35 -31.87 32.09 9.00
CA LEU A 35 -31.66 33.36 8.27
C LEU A 35 -32.82 33.68 7.33
N ARG A 36 -33.47 32.69 6.72
CA ARG A 36 -34.56 32.87 5.73
C ARG A 36 -35.96 32.83 6.36
N GLY A 37 -36.09 32.43 7.61
CA GLY A 37 -37.39 32.32 8.26
C GLY A 37 -38.29 31.22 7.66
N GLU A 38 -37.74 30.32 6.81
CA GLU A 38 -38.52 29.25 6.17
C GLU A 38 -38.57 28.00 7.03
N LYS A 39 -39.82 27.53 7.32
CA LYS A 39 -40.07 26.37 8.18
C LYS A 39 -39.94 25.00 7.50
N SER A 40 -39.47 24.91 6.25
CA SER A 40 -39.45 23.61 5.53
C SER A 40 -38.05 23.11 5.17
N PRO A 41 -37.63 21.97 5.71
CA PRO A 41 -36.31 21.37 5.39
C PRO A 41 -36.22 20.75 3.99
N ALA A 42 -37.35 20.61 3.28
CA ALA A 42 -37.38 19.93 1.98
C ALA A 42 -36.71 20.69 0.83
N LYS A 43 -36.62 22.01 0.89
CA LYS A 43 -35.95 22.84 -0.13
C LYS A 43 -34.45 22.94 0.05
N LEU A 44 -33.91 22.53 1.17
CA LEU A 44 -32.47 22.63 1.48
C LEU A 44 -31.64 21.51 0.91
N SER A 45 -32.20 20.32 0.69
CA SER A 45 -31.53 19.21 0.01
C SER A 45 -31.21 19.52 -1.48
N GLU A 46 -31.96 20.45 -2.09
CA GLU A 46 -31.70 20.93 -3.44
C GLU A 46 -30.53 21.93 -3.53
N LEU A 47 -30.18 22.56 -2.41
CA LEU A 47 -29.11 23.57 -2.34
C LEU A 47 -27.73 22.98 -2.07
N VAL A 48 -27.66 21.72 -1.63
CA VAL A 48 -26.40 21.04 -1.31
C VAL A 48 -26.18 19.89 -2.28
N THR A 49 -25.21 20.05 -3.19
CA THR A 49 -24.79 18.99 -4.08
C THR A 49 -23.54 18.33 -3.49
N ILE A 50 -23.63 17.03 -3.20
CA ILE A 50 -22.48 16.23 -2.73
C ILE A 50 -21.83 15.59 -3.94
N GLU A 51 -20.59 15.97 -4.22
CA GLU A 51 -19.80 15.39 -5.32
C GLU A 51 -18.61 14.62 -4.75
N ASN A 52 -18.56 13.32 -5.03
CA ASN A 52 -17.45 12.45 -4.65
C ASN A 52 -16.40 12.46 -5.77
N ARG A 53 -15.37 13.30 -5.64
CA ARG A 53 -14.42 13.62 -6.72
C ARG A 53 -13.62 12.42 -7.26
N TYR A 54 -13.23 11.47 -6.40
CA TYR A 54 -12.37 10.34 -6.79
C TYR A 54 -13.07 8.97 -6.77
N ASN A 55 -14.28 8.90 -6.25
CA ASN A 55 -15.09 7.69 -6.24
C ASN A 55 -16.58 8.08 -6.28
N PRO A 56 -17.10 8.52 -7.44
CA PRO A 56 -18.47 9.03 -7.57
C PRO A 56 -19.53 8.04 -7.10
N THR A 57 -19.29 6.75 -7.28
CA THR A 57 -20.22 5.66 -6.95
C THR A 57 -20.02 5.10 -5.54
N LEU A 58 -19.07 5.63 -4.76
CA LEU A 58 -18.65 5.09 -3.45
C LEU A 58 -18.37 3.58 -3.50
N ASN A 59 -17.85 3.10 -4.63
CA ASN A 59 -17.61 1.70 -4.85
C ASN A 59 -16.37 1.24 -4.07
N TYR A 60 -16.58 0.34 -3.10
CA TYR A 60 -15.52 -0.21 -2.25
C TYR A 60 -14.42 -0.96 -3.04
N ARG A 61 -14.74 -1.45 -4.24
CA ARG A 61 -13.79 -2.15 -5.11
C ARG A 61 -12.59 -1.27 -5.50
N HIS A 62 -12.81 0.04 -5.72
CA HIS A 62 -11.73 1.00 -6.03
C HIS A 62 -10.68 1.09 -4.92
N TYR A 63 -11.11 0.88 -3.67
CA TYR A 63 -10.23 0.88 -2.51
C TYR A 63 -9.51 -0.47 -2.32
N MET A 64 -10.21 -1.59 -2.56
CA MET A 64 -9.72 -2.94 -2.28
C MET A 64 -8.78 -3.48 -3.35
N ILE A 65 -8.98 -3.14 -4.63
CA ILE A 65 -8.15 -3.70 -5.71
C ILE A 65 -6.67 -3.34 -5.53
N PRO A 66 -6.28 -2.06 -5.31
CA PRO A 66 -4.90 -1.72 -4.99
C PRO A 66 -4.37 -2.41 -3.73
N ALA A 67 -5.23 -2.62 -2.72
CA ALA A 67 -4.83 -3.31 -1.50
C ALA A 67 -4.47 -4.79 -1.75
N LEU A 68 -5.29 -5.50 -2.56
CA LEU A 68 -5.01 -6.89 -2.92
C LEU A 68 -3.70 -7.03 -3.72
N MET A 69 -3.41 -6.09 -4.61
CA MET A 69 -2.13 -6.07 -5.33
C MET A 69 -0.94 -6.04 -4.35
N ILE A 70 -1.02 -5.20 -3.32
CA ILE A 70 0.07 -5.04 -2.35
C ILE A 70 0.24 -6.30 -1.49
N ILE A 71 -0.86 -6.93 -1.09
CA ILE A 71 -0.82 -8.20 -0.35
C ILE A 71 -0.12 -9.29 -1.19
N LEU A 72 -0.47 -9.40 -2.47
CA LEU A 72 0.18 -10.34 -3.39
C LEU A 72 1.68 -10.06 -3.52
N PHE A 73 2.10 -8.78 -3.57
CA PHE A 73 3.52 -8.45 -3.56
C PHE A 73 4.23 -8.91 -2.31
N ILE A 74 3.66 -8.67 -1.14
CA ILE A 74 4.27 -9.08 0.13
C ILE A 74 4.41 -10.60 0.18
N LEU A 75 3.40 -11.33 -0.31
CA LEU A 75 3.45 -12.78 -0.35
C LEU A 75 4.49 -13.30 -1.36
N ILE A 76 4.48 -12.80 -2.59
CA ILE A 76 5.33 -13.34 -3.66
C ILE A 76 6.77 -12.87 -3.53
N CYS A 77 6.99 -11.58 -3.27
CA CYS A 77 8.33 -11.00 -3.24
C CYS A 77 8.95 -10.94 -1.84
N GLY A 78 8.17 -11.22 -0.80
CA GLY A 78 8.65 -11.27 0.59
C GLY A 78 8.60 -12.69 1.17
N PHE A 79 7.42 -13.26 1.32
CA PHE A 79 7.24 -14.52 2.02
C PHE A 79 7.90 -15.71 1.31
N LEU A 80 7.66 -15.88 0.00
CA LEU A 80 8.21 -17.00 -0.75
C LEU A 80 9.74 -16.98 -0.85
N PRO A 81 10.43 -15.84 -1.12
CA PRO A 81 11.90 -15.82 -1.10
C PRO A 81 12.49 -16.16 0.26
N ALA A 82 11.89 -15.68 1.36
CA ALA A 82 12.34 -16.03 2.71
C ALA A 82 12.30 -17.54 2.93
N LEU A 83 11.19 -18.19 2.60
CA LEU A 83 11.05 -19.65 2.72
C LEU A 83 12.01 -20.41 1.80
N SER A 84 12.20 -19.94 0.57
CA SER A 84 13.12 -20.59 -0.37
C SER A 84 14.58 -20.59 0.15
N ILE A 85 15.02 -19.47 0.72
CA ILE A 85 16.37 -19.34 1.25
C ILE A 85 16.55 -20.17 2.52
N VAL A 86 15.58 -20.12 3.43
CA VAL A 86 15.66 -20.90 4.68
C VAL A 86 15.49 -22.39 4.44
N GLY A 87 14.69 -22.79 3.45
CA GLY A 87 14.56 -24.19 3.05
C GLY A 87 15.88 -24.81 2.58
N GLU A 88 16.71 -24.04 1.85
CA GLU A 88 18.05 -24.48 1.48
C GLU A 88 19.03 -24.49 2.65
N LYS A 89 18.87 -23.57 3.60
CA LYS A 89 19.65 -23.57 4.84
C LYS A 89 19.32 -24.80 5.70
N GLU A 90 18.04 -25.10 5.87
CA GLU A 90 17.55 -26.25 6.65
C GLU A 90 17.95 -27.60 6.02
N SER A 91 17.97 -27.67 4.68
CA SER A 91 18.40 -28.88 3.96
C SER A 91 19.92 -29.05 3.87
N GLY A 92 20.71 -28.08 4.36
CA GLY A 92 22.17 -28.10 4.28
C GLY A 92 22.76 -27.80 2.90
N THR A 93 21.92 -27.44 1.93
CA THR A 93 22.37 -27.13 0.56
C THR A 93 23.26 -25.87 0.51
N ILE A 94 23.04 -24.93 1.42
CA ILE A 94 23.89 -23.72 1.52
C ILE A 94 25.34 -24.06 1.84
N GLU A 95 25.61 -25.09 2.68
CA GLU A 95 26.99 -25.53 2.99
C GLU A 95 27.70 -26.05 1.73
N GLN A 96 26.98 -26.78 0.88
CA GLN A 96 27.52 -27.26 -0.40
C GLN A 96 27.83 -26.10 -1.36
N ILE A 97 27.02 -25.05 -1.36
CA ILE A 97 27.22 -23.87 -2.18
C ILE A 97 28.44 -23.07 -1.69
N ASN A 98 28.67 -22.99 -0.38
CA ASN A 98 29.79 -22.26 0.21
C ASN A 98 31.17 -22.85 -0.15
N VAL A 99 31.26 -24.12 -0.56
CA VAL A 99 32.51 -24.73 -1.05
C VAL A 99 32.69 -24.54 -2.55
N THR A 100 31.71 -23.96 -3.25
CA THR A 100 31.84 -23.59 -4.66
C THR A 100 32.43 -22.19 -4.82
N PRO A 101 33.06 -21.83 -5.97
CA PRO A 101 33.62 -20.50 -6.21
C PRO A 101 32.54 -19.44 -6.49
N ILE A 102 31.31 -19.66 -6.13
CA ILE A 102 30.18 -18.72 -6.34
C ILE A 102 30.16 -17.70 -5.19
N SER A 103 30.13 -16.42 -5.55
CA SER A 103 29.99 -15.37 -4.52
C SER A 103 28.61 -15.44 -3.84
N ARG A 104 28.57 -15.18 -2.54
CA ARG A 104 27.32 -15.13 -1.75
C ARG A 104 26.29 -14.19 -2.34
N PHE A 105 26.75 -13.04 -2.84
CA PHE A 105 25.89 -12.06 -3.50
C PHE A 105 25.21 -12.64 -4.75
N MET A 106 25.97 -13.36 -5.60
CA MET A 106 25.43 -13.97 -6.81
C MET A 106 24.40 -15.04 -6.49
N PHE A 107 24.62 -15.84 -5.44
CA PHE A 107 23.65 -16.82 -4.94
C PHE A 107 22.35 -16.15 -4.51
N ILE A 108 22.40 -15.12 -3.64
CA ILE A 108 21.22 -14.39 -3.20
C ILE A 108 20.48 -13.80 -4.40
N LEU A 109 21.21 -13.15 -5.31
CA LEU A 109 20.60 -12.51 -6.46
C LEU A 109 19.89 -13.53 -7.37
N SER A 110 20.49 -14.71 -7.57
CA SER A 110 19.88 -15.79 -8.36
C SER A 110 18.55 -16.26 -7.78
N LYS A 111 18.40 -16.18 -6.46
CA LYS A 111 17.14 -16.51 -5.78
C LYS A 111 16.10 -15.39 -5.82
N LEU A 112 16.53 -14.14 -5.70
CA LEU A 112 15.61 -13.01 -5.64
C LEU A 112 15.08 -12.59 -7.02
N VAL A 113 15.92 -12.63 -8.06
CA VAL A 113 15.55 -12.17 -9.42
C VAL A 113 14.30 -12.87 -9.97
N PRO A 114 14.14 -14.19 -9.88
CA PRO A 114 12.91 -14.84 -10.33
C PRO A 114 11.64 -14.28 -9.64
N TYR A 115 11.70 -14.04 -8.33
CA TYR A 115 10.56 -13.46 -7.58
C TYR A 115 10.31 -12.01 -7.97
N TRP A 116 11.32 -11.23 -8.30
CA TRP A 116 11.15 -9.86 -8.82
C TRP A 116 10.43 -9.85 -10.16
N ILE A 117 10.82 -10.75 -11.06
CA ILE A 117 10.17 -10.91 -12.37
C ILE A 117 8.72 -11.34 -12.19
N ILE A 118 8.46 -12.34 -11.35
CA ILE A 118 7.11 -12.80 -11.03
C ILE A 118 6.30 -11.67 -10.39
N GLY A 119 6.87 -10.89 -9.48
CA GLY A 119 6.21 -9.75 -8.85
C GLY A 119 5.76 -8.70 -9.87
N LEU A 120 6.64 -8.30 -10.79
CA LEU A 120 6.30 -7.37 -11.87
C LEU A 120 5.24 -7.95 -12.82
N PHE A 121 5.32 -9.23 -13.13
CA PHE A 121 4.29 -9.92 -13.92
C PHE A 121 2.93 -9.92 -13.21
N VAL A 122 2.90 -10.18 -11.91
CA VAL A 122 1.66 -10.17 -11.11
C VAL A 122 1.02 -8.79 -11.08
N VAL A 123 1.79 -7.70 -10.99
CA VAL A 123 1.25 -6.34 -11.12
C VAL A 123 0.59 -6.14 -12.47
N THR A 124 1.25 -6.58 -13.53
CA THR A 124 0.71 -6.46 -14.89
C THR A 124 -0.63 -7.20 -15.00
N VAL A 125 -0.67 -8.47 -14.54
CA VAL A 125 -1.88 -9.29 -14.53
C VAL A 125 -2.97 -8.65 -13.65
N ALA A 126 -2.61 -8.17 -12.46
CA ALA A 126 -3.56 -7.54 -11.54
C ALA A 126 -4.16 -6.24 -12.11
N MET A 127 -3.36 -5.40 -12.79
CA MET A 127 -3.86 -4.23 -13.50
C MET A 127 -4.76 -4.61 -14.68
N LEU A 128 -4.41 -5.68 -15.39
CA LEU A 128 -5.21 -6.18 -16.51
C LEU A 128 -6.58 -6.71 -16.02
N VAL A 129 -6.59 -7.49 -14.95
CA VAL A 129 -7.82 -7.96 -14.29
C VAL A 129 -8.65 -6.79 -13.77
N ALA A 130 -8.01 -5.79 -13.13
CA ALA A 130 -8.69 -4.58 -12.67
C ALA A 130 -9.39 -3.86 -13.81
N ARG A 131 -8.77 -3.78 -14.98
CA ARG A 131 -9.34 -3.14 -16.16
C ARG A 131 -10.44 -3.98 -16.82
N LEU A 132 -10.21 -5.28 -17.04
CA LEU A 132 -11.13 -6.14 -17.80
C LEU A 132 -12.35 -6.56 -16.97
N VAL A 133 -12.18 -6.88 -15.69
CA VAL A 133 -13.26 -7.41 -14.83
C VAL A 133 -14.00 -6.28 -14.12
N TYR A 134 -13.27 -5.26 -13.67
CA TYR A 134 -13.83 -4.19 -12.83
C TYR A 134 -13.96 -2.85 -13.55
N GLY A 135 -13.49 -2.75 -14.81
CA GLY A 135 -13.51 -1.50 -15.57
C GLY A 135 -12.60 -0.41 -15.00
N LEU A 136 -11.68 -0.77 -14.10
CA LEU A 136 -10.80 0.16 -13.40
C LEU A 136 -9.46 0.25 -14.12
N ALA A 137 -9.21 1.38 -14.77
CA ALA A 137 -7.90 1.71 -15.32
C ALA A 137 -7.19 2.71 -14.40
N PRO A 138 -5.85 2.66 -14.32
CA PRO A 138 -5.10 3.69 -13.61
C PRO A 138 -5.29 5.03 -14.29
N VAL A 139 -5.59 6.07 -13.50
CA VAL A 139 -5.76 7.46 -14.01
C VAL A 139 -4.40 8.09 -14.28
N GLY A 140 -3.39 7.72 -13.49
CA GLY A 140 -2.03 8.24 -13.62
C GLY A 140 -1.12 7.39 -14.49
N SER A 141 0.18 7.74 -14.46
CA SER A 141 1.19 7.08 -15.27
C SER A 141 1.46 5.64 -14.82
N ILE A 142 1.36 4.71 -15.74
CA ILE A 142 1.72 3.29 -15.53
C ILE A 142 3.19 3.17 -15.11
N VAL A 143 4.08 4.02 -15.66
CA VAL A 143 5.51 4.04 -15.30
C VAL A 143 5.69 4.36 -13.82
N ALA A 144 4.88 5.27 -13.25
CA ALA A 144 4.91 5.59 -11.82
C ALA A 144 4.56 4.38 -10.97
N ILE A 145 3.59 3.57 -11.38
CA ILE A 145 3.20 2.34 -10.69
C ILE A 145 4.35 1.34 -10.70
N TYR A 146 4.95 1.08 -11.88
CA TYR A 146 6.07 0.12 -12.00
C TYR A 146 7.31 0.58 -11.25
N PHE A 147 7.61 1.88 -11.25
CA PHE A 147 8.72 2.42 -10.48
C PHE A 147 8.52 2.23 -8.98
N GLY A 148 7.32 2.53 -8.47
CA GLY A 148 6.96 2.24 -7.08
C GLY A 148 6.99 0.76 -6.75
N ALA A 149 6.48 -0.08 -7.65
CA ALA A 149 6.51 -1.54 -7.51
C ALA A 149 7.93 -2.07 -7.42
N LEU A 150 8.86 -1.59 -8.28
CA LEU A 150 10.26 -1.99 -8.25
C LEU A 150 10.92 -1.63 -6.91
N LEU A 151 10.74 -0.39 -6.44
CA LEU A 151 11.28 0.03 -5.14
C LEU A 151 10.69 -0.79 -3.99
N PHE A 152 9.40 -1.10 -4.04
CA PHE A 152 8.75 -1.89 -3.02
C PHE A 152 9.21 -3.36 -3.05
N ILE A 153 9.38 -3.96 -4.23
CA ILE A 153 9.95 -5.30 -4.39
C ILE A 153 11.34 -5.36 -3.76
N LEU A 154 12.22 -4.40 -4.06
CA LEU A 154 13.56 -4.33 -3.46
C LEU A 154 13.50 -4.18 -1.94
N THR A 155 12.56 -3.40 -1.43
CA THR A 155 12.36 -3.22 0.02
C THR A 155 11.93 -4.51 0.70
N ILE A 156 10.89 -5.17 0.17
CA ILE A 156 10.33 -6.38 0.77
C ILE A 156 11.26 -7.57 0.62
N SER A 157 11.99 -7.70 -0.49
CA SER A 157 12.97 -8.76 -0.67
C SER A 157 14.17 -8.59 0.27
N GLY A 158 14.67 -7.37 0.47
CA GLY A 158 15.71 -7.10 1.47
C GLY A 158 15.25 -7.40 2.90
N PHE A 159 14.01 -7.02 3.24
CA PHE A 159 13.39 -7.35 4.52
C PHE A 159 13.25 -8.86 4.72
N SER A 160 12.76 -9.58 3.71
CA SER A 160 12.59 -11.04 3.77
C SER A 160 13.91 -11.78 3.91
N LEU A 161 14.94 -11.32 3.20
CA LEU A 161 16.30 -11.86 3.31
C LEU A 161 16.87 -11.63 4.71
N THR A 162 16.64 -10.45 5.31
CA THR A 162 17.04 -10.18 6.70
C THR A 162 16.40 -11.18 7.65
N ILE A 163 15.10 -11.46 7.54
CA ILE A 163 14.42 -12.47 8.36
C ILE A 163 15.01 -13.86 8.12
N ALA A 164 15.23 -14.24 6.86
CA ALA A 164 15.81 -15.53 6.50
C ALA A 164 17.20 -15.76 7.14
N ASN A 165 18.00 -14.68 7.24
CA ASN A 165 19.31 -14.76 7.87
C ASN A 165 19.25 -15.12 9.37
N PHE A 166 18.22 -14.63 10.06
CA PHE A 166 18.01 -14.90 11.50
C PHE A 166 17.20 -16.18 11.77
N SER A 167 16.58 -16.76 10.76
CA SER A 167 15.80 -17.99 10.90
C SER A 167 16.62 -19.22 10.58
N GLU A 168 16.39 -20.30 11.33
CA GLU A 168 17.09 -21.59 11.16
C GLU A 168 16.20 -22.62 10.45
N THR A 169 14.88 -22.54 10.66
CA THR A 169 13.91 -23.48 10.10
C THR A 169 12.84 -22.77 9.29
N MET A 170 12.28 -23.47 8.30
CA MET A 170 11.14 -22.97 7.51
C MET A 170 9.95 -22.65 8.40
N GLN A 171 9.67 -23.47 9.40
CA GLN A 171 8.56 -23.24 10.33
C GLN A 171 8.73 -21.94 11.11
N GLN A 172 9.92 -21.66 11.64
CA GLN A 172 10.23 -20.41 12.32
C GLN A 172 10.02 -19.22 11.38
N THR A 173 10.52 -19.30 10.16
CA THR A 173 10.36 -18.27 9.13
C THR A 173 8.90 -18.00 8.81
N MET A 174 8.09 -19.06 8.69
CA MET A 174 6.65 -18.92 8.42
C MET A 174 5.96 -18.12 9.53
N PHE A 175 6.20 -18.43 10.80
CA PHE A 175 5.59 -17.71 11.93
C PHE A 175 6.02 -16.24 11.98
N VAL A 176 7.32 -15.98 11.84
CA VAL A 176 7.85 -14.60 11.87
C VAL A 176 7.30 -13.79 10.70
N MET A 177 7.35 -14.34 9.49
CA MET A 177 6.82 -13.65 8.29
C MET A 177 5.31 -13.43 8.40
N PHE A 178 4.55 -14.40 8.90
CA PHE A 178 3.11 -14.27 9.11
C PHE A 178 2.79 -13.12 10.08
N PHE A 179 3.53 -13.01 11.18
CA PHE A 179 3.39 -11.89 12.10
C PHE A 179 3.60 -10.53 11.42
N PHE A 180 4.65 -10.40 10.61
CA PHE A 180 4.90 -9.16 9.88
C PHE A 180 3.86 -8.90 8.80
N ILE A 181 3.41 -9.92 8.06
CA ILE A 181 2.35 -9.79 7.05
C ILE A 181 1.07 -9.26 7.69
N MET A 182 0.65 -9.83 8.83
CA MET A 182 -0.52 -9.37 9.57
C MET A 182 -0.36 -7.92 10.06
N THR A 183 0.82 -7.59 10.59
CA THR A 183 1.14 -6.22 11.01
C THR A 183 1.07 -5.24 9.83
N PHE A 184 1.64 -5.61 8.68
CA PHE A 184 1.60 -4.82 7.46
C PHE A 184 0.17 -4.64 6.95
N MET A 185 -0.64 -5.70 6.93
CA MET A 185 -2.04 -5.61 6.49
C MET A 185 -2.88 -4.68 7.36
N LEU A 186 -2.72 -4.78 8.69
CA LEU A 186 -3.54 -4.00 9.62
C LEU A 186 -3.07 -2.55 9.76
N MET A 187 -1.75 -2.32 9.77
CA MET A 187 -1.19 -1.02 10.14
C MET A 187 -0.67 -0.18 8.95
N SER A 188 -0.57 -0.72 7.74
CA SER A 188 -0.08 0.05 6.58
C SER A 188 -1.11 0.94 5.89
N GLY A 189 -2.34 0.97 6.38
CA GLY A 189 -3.44 1.69 5.69
C GLY A 189 -4.13 0.86 4.60
N LEU A 190 -3.78 -0.44 4.45
CA LEU A 190 -4.40 -1.33 3.47
C LEU A 190 -5.89 -1.54 3.71
N LEU A 191 -6.22 -2.02 4.89
CA LEU A 191 -7.60 -2.34 5.30
C LEU A 191 -8.25 -1.18 6.05
N THR A 192 -7.52 -0.57 6.97
CA THR A 192 -8.01 0.50 7.83
C THR A 192 -7.28 1.80 7.51
N PRO A 193 -7.97 2.90 7.18
CA PRO A 193 -7.33 4.19 6.94
C PRO A 193 -6.48 4.63 8.14
N ILE A 194 -5.27 5.11 7.89
CA ILE A 194 -4.31 5.52 8.94
C ILE A 194 -4.89 6.63 9.82
N ASP A 195 -5.63 7.58 9.22
CA ASP A 195 -6.25 8.70 9.95
C ASP A 195 -7.31 8.25 10.98
N SER A 196 -7.82 7.01 10.87
CA SER A 196 -8.75 6.45 11.85
C SER A 196 -8.08 5.74 13.02
N MET A 197 -6.76 5.57 12.97
CA MET A 197 -5.99 4.92 14.02
C MET A 197 -5.66 5.88 15.17
N PRO A 198 -5.40 5.37 16.39
CA PRO A 198 -4.86 6.18 17.48
C PRO A 198 -3.51 6.81 17.11
N VAL A 199 -3.17 7.95 17.71
CA VAL A 199 -1.95 8.72 17.37
C VAL A 199 -0.66 7.89 17.47
N TRP A 200 -0.56 7.02 18.47
CA TRP A 200 0.60 6.11 18.62
C TRP A 200 0.74 5.15 17.44
N ALA A 201 -0.38 4.60 16.97
CA ALA A 201 -0.40 3.69 15.82
C ALA A 201 -0.05 4.43 14.51
N GLN A 202 -0.56 5.65 14.32
CA GLN A 202 -0.19 6.50 13.18
C GLN A 202 1.32 6.76 13.11
N ARG A 203 1.97 6.99 14.27
CA ARG A 203 3.43 7.16 14.34
C ARG A 203 4.17 5.86 14.03
N PHE A 204 3.67 4.74 14.53
CA PHE A 204 4.25 3.42 14.24
C PHE A 204 4.20 3.08 12.75
N THR A 205 3.14 3.48 12.04
CA THR A 205 3.03 3.22 10.59
C THR A 205 4.15 3.88 9.77
N LEU A 206 4.82 4.92 10.29
CA LEU A 206 5.93 5.60 9.59
C LEU A 206 7.13 4.70 9.33
N ILE A 207 7.34 3.67 10.15
CA ILE A 207 8.43 2.69 9.99
C ILE A 207 8.03 1.48 9.16
N LEU A 208 6.81 1.47 8.62
CA LEU A 208 6.29 0.36 7.82
C LEU A 208 6.36 0.69 6.32
N PRO A 209 7.22 0.01 5.54
CA PRO A 209 7.36 0.28 4.11
C PRO A 209 6.06 0.14 3.30
N PRO A 210 5.16 -0.83 3.58
CA PRO A 210 3.93 -0.96 2.81
C PRO A 210 3.04 0.28 2.85
N ARG A 211 3.09 1.10 3.91
CA ARG A 211 2.36 2.38 4.00
C ARG A 211 2.63 3.27 2.80
N TYR A 212 3.89 3.46 2.47
CA TYR A 212 4.31 4.36 1.38
C TYR A 212 3.91 3.82 0.02
N PHE A 213 4.00 2.51 -0.17
CA PHE A 213 3.58 1.90 -1.43
C PHE A 213 2.05 1.90 -1.59
N VAL A 214 1.28 1.70 -0.51
CA VAL A 214 -0.18 1.87 -0.50
C VAL A 214 -0.57 3.26 -0.99
N GLU A 215 0.10 4.29 -0.47
CA GLU A 215 -0.18 5.68 -0.83
C GLU A 215 0.22 5.97 -2.28
N VAL A 216 1.38 5.51 -2.73
CA VAL A 216 1.80 5.61 -4.14
C VAL A 216 0.77 4.95 -5.04
N LEU A 217 0.44 3.68 -4.79
CA LEU A 217 -0.43 2.92 -5.68
C LEU A 217 -1.84 3.55 -5.75
N ARG A 218 -2.42 3.93 -4.60
CA ARG A 218 -3.74 4.57 -4.57
C ARG A 218 -3.75 5.95 -5.20
N SER A 219 -2.73 6.76 -4.94
CA SER A 219 -2.67 8.12 -5.48
C SER A 219 -2.49 8.11 -6.99
N VAL A 220 -1.63 7.25 -7.52
CA VAL A 220 -1.46 7.11 -8.97
C VAL A 220 -2.69 6.48 -9.61
N TYR A 221 -3.24 5.42 -9.01
CA TYR A 221 -4.34 4.64 -9.57
C TYR A 221 -5.65 5.42 -9.60
N LEU A 222 -5.98 6.13 -8.50
CA LEU A 222 -7.29 6.78 -8.32
C LEU A 222 -7.27 8.28 -8.60
N LYS A 223 -6.15 8.97 -8.29
CA LYS A 223 -6.05 10.43 -8.38
C LYS A 223 -5.25 10.90 -9.61
N GLY A 224 -4.46 10.01 -10.22
CA GLY A 224 -3.57 10.39 -11.31
C GLY A 224 -2.35 11.22 -10.89
N THR A 225 -1.96 11.14 -9.63
CA THR A 225 -0.85 11.90 -9.05
C THR A 225 0.47 11.57 -9.75
N THR A 226 1.29 12.58 -9.97
CA THR A 226 2.59 12.45 -10.65
C THR A 226 3.69 11.94 -9.72
N ILE A 227 4.80 11.44 -10.30
CA ILE A 227 5.99 11.00 -9.52
C ILE A 227 6.55 12.16 -8.71
N ALA A 228 6.56 13.38 -9.25
CA ALA A 228 7.08 14.56 -8.57
C ALA A 228 6.30 14.91 -7.29
N GLU A 229 4.98 14.72 -7.29
CA GLU A 229 4.14 14.97 -6.12
C GLU A 229 4.29 13.91 -5.03
N LEU A 230 4.65 12.68 -5.42
CA LEU A 230 4.83 11.53 -4.51
C LEU A 230 6.31 11.25 -4.21
N TRP A 231 7.20 12.19 -4.52
CA TRP A 231 8.63 11.97 -4.41
C TRP A 231 9.06 11.53 -2.99
N THR A 232 8.41 12.05 -1.95
CA THR A 232 8.67 11.68 -0.55
C THR A 232 8.39 10.20 -0.28
N ASN A 233 7.34 9.65 -0.89
CA ASN A 233 6.98 8.25 -0.74
C ASN A 233 7.96 7.34 -1.50
N TYR A 234 8.39 7.74 -2.69
CA TYR A 234 9.41 7.03 -3.45
C TYR A 234 10.77 7.08 -2.76
N ALA A 235 11.15 8.23 -2.21
CA ALA A 235 12.39 8.39 -1.45
C ALA A 235 12.38 7.52 -0.17
N ALA A 236 11.27 7.48 0.54
CA ALA A 236 11.11 6.62 1.70
C ALA A 236 11.26 5.14 1.33
N LEU A 237 10.59 4.68 0.26
CA LEU A 237 10.74 3.30 -0.23
C LEU A 237 12.19 2.99 -0.63
N GLY A 238 12.86 3.91 -1.34
CA GLY A 238 14.27 3.77 -1.69
C GLY A 238 15.18 3.68 -0.45
N THR A 239 14.90 4.48 0.57
CA THR A 239 15.64 4.45 1.83
C THR A 239 15.45 3.11 2.56
N PHE A 240 14.22 2.61 2.65
CA PHE A 240 13.96 1.28 3.23
C PHE A 240 14.60 0.17 2.41
N ALA A 241 14.57 0.25 1.08
CA ALA A 241 15.25 -0.70 0.22
C ALA A 241 16.75 -0.75 0.53
N LEU A 242 17.41 0.40 0.63
CA LEU A 242 18.82 0.47 0.98
C LEU A 242 19.09 -0.10 2.38
N ILE A 243 18.33 0.32 3.39
CA ILE A 243 18.51 -0.14 4.77
C ILE A 243 18.37 -1.66 4.86
N PHE A 244 17.29 -2.24 4.35
CA PHE A 244 17.05 -3.68 4.47
C PHE A 244 18.04 -4.52 3.65
N ASN A 245 18.43 -4.07 2.46
CA ASN A 245 19.41 -4.81 1.68
C ASN A 245 20.82 -4.71 2.29
N ILE A 246 21.20 -3.58 2.88
CA ILE A 246 22.45 -3.45 3.64
C ILE A 246 22.41 -4.35 4.88
N LEU A 247 21.34 -4.32 5.66
CA LEU A 247 21.17 -5.19 6.81
C LEU A 247 21.23 -6.66 6.41
N ALA A 248 20.56 -7.04 5.35
CA ALA A 248 20.60 -8.40 4.82
C ALA A 248 22.01 -8.82 4.42
N ALA A 249 22.76 -7.94 3.74
CA ALA A 249 24.13 -8.21 3.37
C ALA A 249 25.09 -8.36 4.57
N LEU A 250 24.91 -7.51 5.59
CA LEU A 250 25.73 -7.55 6.81
C LEU A 250 25.40 -8.74 7.73
N THR A 251 24.16 -9.19 7.74
CA THR A 251 23.70 -10.30 8.58
C THR A 251 23.84 -11.67 7.92
N TYR A 252 24.14 -11.71 6.62
CA TYR A 252 24.36 -12.96 5.90
C TYR A 252 25.63 -13.65 6.37
N LYS A 253 25.50 -14.82 6.99
CA LYS A 253 26.59 -15.65 7.51
C LYS A 253 26.93 -16.82 6.62
#